data_5f3ea81c90b12683737132c70a0fe00e
#
_entry.id   5f3ea81c90b12683737132c70a0fe00e
#
_cell.length_a   1.000
_cell.length_b   1.000
_cell.length_c   1.000
_cell.angle_alpha   90.00
_cell.angle_beta   90.00
_cell.angle_gamma   90.00
#
_symmetry.space_group_name_H-M   'P 1'
#
loop_
_entity.id
_entity.type
_entity.pdbx_description
1 polymer ?
#
loop_
_entity_poly.entity_id
_entity_poly.type
_entity_poly.pdbx_seq_one_letter_code
_entity_poly.pdbx_strand_id
1 'polypeptide(L)'
;MIPHDTIDKLALCFASLSELGAQLTEAQWKLPSDCPGWTVQDNLSHIVAYESAESGGARTTHQAPKFDYVRNPIGEANENEIDSRRSLTGAQVLSEWNEVAARRLNLLRTADESYFSKEVMTPTGPGTTADFLHIRVLDCWVHEQDMRRAVGIPGHLSGAAAEHTIDRLIRTVPIVVGKRAATPDGQSVVIDITGGVPRHIVCTIVDG
;
A
#
# COMPACT_ATOMS: atom_id res chain seq x y z
N MET A 1 -5.34 -22.28 5.78
CA MET A 1 -3.97 -22.07 6.37
C MET A 1 -3.83 -20.62 6.78
N ILE A 2 -3.28 -20.36 7.99
CA ILE A 2 -3.01 -18.99 8.48
C ILE A 2 -1.75 -18.45 7.81
N PRO A 3 -1.78 -17.26 7.18
CA PRO A 3 -0.65 -16.70 6.43
C PRO A 3 0.33 -15.94 7.34
N HIS A 4 0.96 -16.64 8.30
CA HIS A 4 1.85 -16.04 9.30
C HIS A 4 2.94 -15.18 8.70
N ASP A 5 3.62 -15.65 7.65
CA ASP A 5 4.68 -14.90 6.96
C ASP A 5 4.19 -13.55 6.39
N THR A 6 2.97 -13.52 5.82
CA THR A 6 2.39 -12.28 5.30
C THR A 6 1.99 -11.33 6.43
N ILE A 7 1.48 -11.87 7.54
CA ILE A 7 1.16 -11.07 8.74
C ILE A 7 2.43 -10.42 9.31
N ASP A 8 3.54 -11.17 9.37
CA ASP A 8 4.82 -10.65 9.89
C ASP A 8 5.37 -9.55 8.96
N LYS A 9 5.27 -9.69 7.63
CA LYS A 9 5.64 -8.65 6.67
C LYS A 9 4.79 -7.39 6.81
N LEU A 10 3.48 -7.55 7.04
CA LEU A 10 2.59 -6.41 7.29
C LEU A 10 2.95 -5.71 8.60
N ALA A 11 3.30 -6.47 9.65
CA ALA A 11 3.76 -5.92 10.92
C ALA A 11 5.05 -5.09 10.77
N LEU A 12 5.98 -5.50 9.89
CA LEU A 12 7.17 -4.71 9.56
C LEU A 12 6.80 -3.37 8.90
N CYS A 13 5.85 -3.37 7.95
CA CYS A 13 5.36 -2.13 7.35
C CYS A 13 4.72 -1.21 8.40
N PHE A 14 3.90 -1.76 9.30
CA PHE A 14 3.22 -0.99 10.33
C PHE A 14 4.21 -0.34 11.32
N ALA A 15 5.21 -1.11 11.75
CA ALA A 15 6.27 -0.58 12.61
C ALA A 15 7.05 0.56 11.93
N SER A 16 7.44 0.35 10.67
CA SER A 16 8.20 1.33 9.90
C SER A 16 7.42 2.62 9.63
N LEU A 17 6.11 2.54 9.37
CA LEU A 17 5.23 3.71 9.24
C LEU A 17 5.13 4.49 10.56
N SER A 18 5.00 3.80 11.69
CA SER A 18 4.96 4.44 13.01
C SER A 18 6.30 5.12 13.35
N GLU A 19 7.43 4.45 13.07
CA GLU A 19 8.76 5.00 13.28
C GLU A 19 9.04 6.22 12.39
N LEU A 20 8.62 6.18 11.12
CA LEU A 20 8.71 7.33 10.22
C LEU A 20 7.86 8.48 10.75
N GLY A 21 6.59 8.23 11.04
CA GLY A 21 5.66 9.25 11.49
C GLY A 21 6.10 9.95 12.76
N ALA A 22 6.72 9.22 13.71
CA ALA A 22 7.22 9.77 14.97
C ALA A 22 8.39 10.77 14.79
N GLN A 23 9.03 10.79 13.62
CA GLN A 23 10.14 11.70 13.32
C GLN A 23 9.67 12.99 12.62
N LEU A 24 8.42 13.03 12.14
CA LEU A 24 7.96 14.12 11.26
C LEU A 24 7.47 15.32 12.06
N THR A 25 7.88 16.50 11.61
CA THR A 25 7.28 17.78 12.02
C THR A 25 5.94 17.99 11.32
N GLU A 26 5.09 18.88 11.87
CA GLU A 26 3.79 19.21 11.25
C GLU A 26 3.97 19.75 9.81
N ALA A 27 5.02 20.53 9.56
CA ALA A 27 5.31 21.01 8.21
C ALA A 27 5.64 19.86 7.24
N GLN A 28 6.36 18.82 7.68
CA GLN A 28 6.65 17.65 6.85
C GLN A 28 5.41 16.81 6.57
N TRP A 29 4.47 16.71 7.51
CA TRP A 29 3.19 16.04 7.27
C TRP A 29 2.37 16.67 6.13
N LYS A 30 2.55 17.96 5.89
CA LYS A 30 1.82 18.73 4.86
C LYS A 30 2.58 18.85 3.53
N LEU A 31 3.77 18.25 3.40
CA LEU A 31 4.48 18.20 2.13
C LEU A 31 3.71 17.37 1.10
N PRO A 32 3.69 17.80 -0.18
CA PRO A 32 3.11 16.98 -1.25
C PRO A 32 3.94 15.72 -1.45
N SER A 33 3.29 14.62 -1.78
CA SER A 33 3.92 13.35 -2.15
C SER A 33 3.85 13.11 -3.67
N ASP A 34 4.40 11.99 -4.13
CA ASP A 34 4.30 11.58 -5.53
C ASP A 34 2.88 11.13 -5.93
N CYS A 35 2.00 10.86 -4.96
CA CYS A 35 0.59 10.60 -5.21
C CYS A 35 -0.13 11.90 -5.59
N PRO A 36 -0.72 12.03 -6.79
CA PRO A 36 -1.36 13.27 -7.23
C PRO A 36 -2.40 13.77 -6.24
N GLY A 37 -2.23 15.01 -5.76
CA GLY A 37 -3.15 15.67 -4.82
C GLY A 37 -3.03 15.23 -3.36
N TRP A 38 -2.11 14.32 -3.02
CA TRP A 38 -1.93 13.83 -1.67
C TRP A 38 -0.66 14.39 -1.00
N THR A 39 -0.80 14.71 0.26
CA THR A 39 0.30 15.02 1.17
C THR A 39 0.85 13.75 1.83
N VAL A 40 1.94 13.88 2.57
CA VAL A 40 2.47 12.82 3.44
C VAL A 40 1.38 12.32 4.42
N GLN A 41 0.62 13.25 5.01
CA GLN A 41 -0.51 12.92 5.88
C GLN A 41 -1.60 12.14 5.15
N ASP A 42 -1.91 12.49 3.92
CA ASP A 42 -2.95 11.84 3.12
C ASP A 42 -2.58 10.37 2.82
N ASN A 43 -1.30 10.08 2.56
CA ASN A 43 -0.81 8.71 2.41
C ASN A 43 -1.06 7.86 3.67
N LEU A 44 -0.74 8.39 4.86
CA LEU A 44 -1.02 7.67 6.10
C LEU A 44 -2.52 7.56 6.35
N SER A 45 -3.31 8.61 6.08
CA SER A 45 -4.77 8.62 6.22
C SER A 45 -5.44 7.53 5.38
N HIS A 46 -4.94 7.30 4.16
CA HIS A 46 -5.38 6.21 3.29
C HIS A 46 -5.15 4.84 3.95
N ILE A 47 -3.96 4.58 4.48
CA ILE A 47 -3.64 3.32 5.15
C ILE A 47 -4.51 3.14 6.41
N VAL A 48 -4.65 4.19 7.23
CA VAL A 48 -5.53 4.20 8.41
C VAL A 48 -6.94 3.77 8.04
N ALA A 49 -7.51 4.34 6.99
CA ALA A 49 -8.88 4.05 6.57
C ALA A 49 -9.08 2.57 6.22
N TYR A 50 -8.16 2.00 5.44
CA TYR A 50 -8.23 0.58 5.07
C TYR A 50 -8.07 -0.33 6.28
N GLU A 51 -7.01 -0.16 7.07
CA GLU A 51 -6.75 -1.05 8.21
C GLU A 51 -7.80 -0.90 9.31
N SER A 52 -8.40 0.30 9.47
CA SER A 52 -9.52 0.52 10.36
C SER A 52 -10.74 -0.29 9.92
N ALA A 53 -11.16 -0.15 8.65
CA ALA A 53 -12.30 -0.89 8.11
C ALA A 53 -12.11 -2.41 8.20
N GLU A 54 -10.92 -2.91 7.88
CA GLU A 54 -10.56 -4.33 7.97
C GLU A 54 -10.47 -4.86 9.41
N SER A 55 -10.49 -3.99 10.41
CA SER A 55 -10.54 -4.33 11.84
C SER A 55 -11.83 -3.90 12.53
N GLY A 56 -12.91 -3.73 11.76
CA GLY A 56 -14.25 -3.45 12.28
C GLY A 56 -14.56 -1.97 12.53
N GLY A 57 -13.68 -1.06 12.09
CA GLY A 57 -13.95 0.40 12.13
C GLY A 57 -15.04 0.79 11.12
N ALA A 58 -15.82 1.80 11.46
CA ALA A 58 -16.81 2.36 10.56
C ALA A 58 -16.13 3.15 9.43
N ARG A 59 -16.69 3.08 8.23
CA ARG A 59 -16.33 3.99 7.13
C ARG A 59 -16.88 5.38 7.42
N THR A 60 -16.16 6.40 6.92
CA THR A 60 -16.64 7.78 7.03
C THR A 60 -17.94 8.01 6.24
N THR A 61 -18.78 8.90 6.72
CA THR A 61 -19.95 9.43 5.97
C THR A 61 -19.62 10.75 5.27
N HIS A 62 -18.39 11.26 5.45
CA HIS A 62 -17.90 12.46 4.80
C HIS A 62 -17.89 12.27 3.27
N GLN A 63 -18.22 13.34 2.55
CA GLN A 63 -18.16 13.40 1.10
C GLN A 63 -17.14 14.45 0.69
N ALA A 64 -16.03 14.00 0.11
CA ALA A 64 -14.99 14.88 -0.39
C ALA A 64 -15.50 15.70 -1.60
N PRO A 65 -14.96 16.91 -1.83
CA PRO A 65 -15.14 17.60 -3.10
C PRO A 65 -14.65 16.74 -4.29
N LYS A 66 -15.13 17.05 -5.49
CA LYS A 66 -14.60 16.43 -6.70
C LYS A 66 -13.22 16.99 -7.01
N PHE A 67 -12.27 16.09 -7.25
CA PHE A 67 -10.91 16.41 -7.64
C PHE A 67 -10.58 15.86 -9.03
N ASP A 68 -9.88 16.63 -9.83
CA ASP A 68 -9.55 16.25 -11.22
C ASP A 68 -8.60 15.03 -11.32
N TYR A 69 -7.85 14.73 -10.26
CA TYR A 69 -6.97 13.56 -10.22
C TYR A 69 -7.71 12.26 -9.87
N VAL A 70 -8.93 12.32 -9.36
CA VAL A 70 -9.76 11.14 -9.06
C VAL A 70 -10.38 10.61 -10.33
N ARG A 71 -10.15 9.33 -10.65
CA ARG A 71 -10.48 8.74 -11.95
C ARG A 71 -11.51 7.63 -11.90
N ASN A 72 -11.88 7.15 -10.73
CA ASN A 72 -12.74 5.97 -10.58
C ASN A 72 -13.40 5.92 -9.20
N PRO A 73 -14.44 5.07 -8.99
CA PRO A 73 -15.16 4.97 -7.72
C PRO A 73 -14.29 4.55 -6.51
N ILE A 74 -13.21 3.79 -6.73
CA ILE A 74 -12.28 3.42 -5.65
C ILE A 74 -11.53 4.68 -5.19
N GLY A 75 -11.07 5.51 -6.14
CA GLY A 75 -10.46 6.79 -5.83
C GLY A 75 -11.40 7.74 -5.08
N GLU A 76 -12.69 7.79 -5.46
CA GLU A 76 -13.70 8.59 -4.74
C GLU A 76 -13.88 8.11 -3.29
N ALA A 77 -13.98 6.80 -3.09
CA ALA A 77 -14.08 6.22 -1.75
C ALA A 77 -12.84 6.51 -0.90
N ASN A 78 -11.64 6.44 -1.49
CA ASN A 78 -10.40 6.78 -0.82
C ASN A 78 -10.36 8.27 -0.44
N GLU A 79 -10.77 9.16 -1.35
CA GLU A 79 -10.79 10.60 -1.09
C GLU A 79 -11.74 10.97 0.06
N ASN A 80 -12.91 10.36 0.15
CA ASN A 80 -13.83 10.60 1.25
C ASN A 80 -13.16 10.31 2.61
N GLU A 81 -12.43 9.20 2.71
CA GLU A 81 -11.71 8.81 3.93
C GLU A 81 -10.52 9.74 4.23
N ILE A 82 -9.76 10.12 3.21
CA ILE A 82 -8.60 10.99 3.33
C ILE A 82 -9.03 12.41 3.70
N ASP A 83 -9.97 12.98 2.95
CA ASP A 83 -10.43 14.35 3.15
C ASP A 83 -11.08 14.55 4.53
N SER A 84 -11.71 13.52 5.07
CA SER A 84 -12.24 13.54 6.44
C SER A 84 -11.15 13.76 7.52
N ARG A 85 -9.88 13.50 7.18
CA ARG A 85 -8.73 13.65 8.09
C ARG A 85 -7.83 14.84 7.75
N ARG A 86 -8.07 15.56 6.64
CA ARG A 86 -7.20 16.69 6.22
C ARG A 86 -7.16 17.84 7.22
N SER A 87 -8.25 18.05 7.99
CA SER A 87 -8.29 19.07 9.04
C SER A 87 -7.53 18.69 10.31
N LEU A 88 -7.14 17.42 10.46
CA LEU A 88 -6.34 16.94 11.59
C LEU A 88 -4.87 17.35 11.46
N THR A 89 -4.18 17.39 12.59
CA THR A 89 -2.70 17.44 12.59
C THR A 89 -2.11 16.09 12.22
N GLY A 90 -0.86 16.08 11.72
CA GLY A 90 -0.14 14.84 11.47
C GLY A 90 0.01 13.97 12.71
N ALA A 91 0.22 14.60 13.88
CA ALA A 91 0.28 13.88 15.16
C ALA A 91 -1.05 13.19 15.52
N GLN A 92 -2.20 13.80 15.21
CA GLN A 92 -3.50 13.18 15.43
C GLN A 92 -3.73 11.97 14.51
N VAL A 93 -3.36 12.09 13.22
CA VAL A 93 -3.44 10.95 12.29
C VAL A 93 -2.48 9.83 12.69
N LEU A 94 -1.28 10.15 13.16
CA LEU A 94 -0.33 9.16 13.68
C LEU A 94 -0.86 8.46 14.93
N SER A 95 -1.54 9.18 15.82
CA SER A 95 -2.17 8.57 17.00
C SER A 95 -3.26 7.58 16.59
N GLU A 96 -4.15 7.98 15.67
CA GLU A 96 -5.18 7.09 15.11
C GLU A 96 -4.55 5.86 14.43
N TRP A 97 -3.48 6.08 13.65
CA TRP A 97 -2.72 5.01 13.01
C TRP A 97 -2.22 3.97 14.03
N ASN A 98 -1.57 4.40 15.09
CA ASN A 98 -1.00 3.48 16.09
C ASN A 98 -2.07 2.61 16.77
N GLU A 99 -3.24 3.18 17.05
CA GLU A 99 -4.38 2.43 17.60
C GLU A 99 -4.94 1.43 16.59
N VAL A 100 -5.11 1.85 15.34
CA VAL A 100 -5.60 1.00 14.25
C VAL A 100 -4.62 -0.14 13.98
N ALA A 101 -3.33 0.15 13.87
CA ALA A 101 -2.28 -0.84 13.63
C ALA A 101 -2.25 -1.91 14.72
N ALA A 102 -2.30 -1.50 15.99
CA ALA A 102 -2.32 -2.42 17.12
C ALA A 102 -3.58 -3.33 17.08
N ARG A 103 -4.77 -2.75 16.86
CA ARG A 103 -6.03 -3.49 16.75
C ARG A 103 -6.00 -4.48 15.57
N ARG A 104 -5.51 -4.04 14.41
CA ARG A 104 -5.41 -4.86 13.20
C ARG A 104 -4.47 -6.03 13.40
N LEU A 105 -3.27 -5.81 13.91
CA LEU A 105 -2.31 -6.89 14.18
C LEU A 105 -2.82 -7.89 15.24
N ASN A 106 -3.51 -7.40 16.27
CA ASN A 106 -4.12 -8.29 17.24
C ASN A 106 -5.18 -9.20 16.58
N LEU A 107 -6.07 -8.63 15.76
CA LEU A 107 -7.06 -9.40 14.99
C LEU A 107 -6.39 -10.47 14.13
N LEU A 108 -5.39 -10.08 13.32
CA LEU A 108 -4.71 -11.01 12.41
C LEU A 108 -3.97 -12.15 13.13
N ARG A 109 -3.40 -11.88 14.31
CA ARG A 109 -2.67 -12.87 15.10
C ARG A 109 -3.58 -13.83 15.87
N THR A 110 -4.82 -13.44 16.13
CA THR A 110 -5.79 -14.24 16.91
C THR A 110 -6.88 -14.87 16.05
N ALA A 111 -7.01 -14.48 14.78
CA ALA A 111 -7.98 -15.02 13.85
C ALA A 111 -7.65 -16.48 13.48
N ASP A 112 -8.69 -17.26 13.27
CA ASP A 112 -8.60 -18.65 12.83
C ASP A 112 -8.50 -18.78 11.29
N GLU A 113 -8.33 -20.00 10.78
CA GLU A 113 -8.24 -20.27 9.35
C GLU A 113 -9.49 -19.83 8.56
N SER A 114 -10.67 -19.85 9.18
CA SER A 114 -11.91 -19.47 8.50
C SER A 114 -11.94 -18.00 8.13
N TYR A 115 -11.36 -17.14 8.97
CA TYR A 115 -11.18 -15.72 8.66
C TYR A 115 -10.35 -15.50 7.39
N PHE A 116 -9.23 -16.23 7.26
CA PHE A 116 -8.31 -16.06 6.13
C PHE A 116 -8.80 -16.68 4.83
N SER A 117 -9.66 -17.70 4.92
CA SER A 117 -10.28 -18.34 3.75
C SER A 117 -11.56 -17.66 3.27
N LYS A 118 -12.07 -16.67 4.01
CA LYS A 118 -13.26 -15.91 3.61
C LYS A 118 -13.06 -15.25 2.26
N GLU A 119 -14.01 -15.44 1.34
CA GLU A 119 -14.04 -14.77 0.04
C GLU A 119 -14.28 -13.26 0.20
N VAL A 120 -13.48 -12.49 -0.48
CA VAL A 120 -13.55 -11.02 -0.52
C VAL A 120 -13.26 -10.50 -1.93
N MET A 121 -13.79 -9.32 -2.25
CA MET A 121 -13.37 -8.62 -3.46
C MET A 121 -12.06 -7.89 -3.18
N THR A 122 -11.04 -8.17 -4.00
CA THR A 122 -9.75 -7.47 -3.96
C THR A 122 -9.61 -6.51 -5.14
N PRO A 123 -8.67 -5.56 -5.13
CA PRO A 123 -8.38 -4.70 -6.28
C PRO A 123 -8.01 -5.47 -7.56
N THR A 124 -7.61 -6.73 -7.45
CA THR A 124 -7.26 -7.59 -8.59
C THR A 124 -8.37 -8.59 -8.96
N GLY A 125 -9.54 -8.49 -8.34
CA GLY A 125 -10.69 -9.37 -8.55
C GLY A 125 -11.03 -10.22 -7.32
N PRO A 126 -11.93 -11.22 -7.45
CA PRO A 126 -12.28 -12.13 -6.36
C PRO A 126 -11.06 -12.85 -5.81
N GLY A 127 -10.99 -13.00 -4.50
CA GLY A 127 -9.92 -13.69 -3.77
C GLY A 127 -10.34 -13.95 -2.33
N THR A 128 -9.39 -14.31 -1.50
CA THR A 128 -9.59 -14.54 -0.07
C THR A 128 -9.04 -13.38 0.77
N THR A 129 -9.39 -13.36 2.06
CA THR A 129 -8.75 -12.43 3.01
C THR A 129 -7.23 -12.62 3.03
N ALA A 130 -6.72 -13.86 2.91
CA ALA A 130 -5.28 -14.11 2.79
C ALA A 130 -4.69 -13.47 1.53
N ASP A 131 -5.35 -13.56 0.38
CA ASP A 131 -4.92 -12.92 -0.87
C ASP A 131 -4.90 -11.40 -0.72
N PHE A 132 -5.88 -10.84 -0.03
CA PHE A 132 -5.94 -9.41 0.23
C PHE A 132 -4.78 -8.93 1.11
N LEU A 133 -4.34 -9.71 2.11
CA LEU A 133 -3.18 -9.35 2.94
C LEU A 133 -1.90 -9.17 2.11
N HIS A 134 -1.69 -9.96 1.06
CA HIS A 134 -0.55 -9.76 0.15
C HIS A 134 -0.60 -8.39 -0.53
N ILE A 135 -1.80 -7.89 -0.86
CA ILE A 135 -1.99 -6.55 -1.44
C ILE A 135 -1.73 -5.50 -0.36
N ARG A 136 -2.17 -5.73 0.88
CA ARG A 136 -1.95 -4.78 1.98
C ARG A 136 -0.47 -4.56 2.29
N VAL A 137 0.37 -5.61 2.24
CA VAL A 137 1.83 -5.45 2.40
C VAL A 137 2.39 -4.53 1.32
N LEU A 138 2.03 -4.77 0.05
CA LEU A 138 2.46 -3.93 -1.07
C LEU A 138 2.00 -2.48 -0.89
N ASP A 139 0.73 -2.27 -0.61
CA ASP A 139 0.11 -0.95 -0.51
C ASP A 139 0.73 -0.11 0.63
N CYS A 140 0.87 -0.71 1.82
CA CYS A 140 1.52 -0.06 2.96
C CYS A 140 2.98 0.30 2.65
N TRP A 141 3.75 -0.62 2.03
CA TRP A 141 5.14 -0.35 1.70
C TRP A 141 5.30 0.73 0.62
N VAL A 142 4.47 0.72 -0.43
CA VAL A 142 4.54 1.72 -1.50
C VAL A 142 4.23 3.12 -0.95
N HIS A 143 3.16 3.28 -0.20
CA HIS A 143 2.80 4.57 0.40
C HIS A 143 3.81 5.02 1.47
N GLU A 144 4.44 4.09 2.20
CA GLU A 144 5.57 4.44 3.04
C GLU A 144 6.72 5.04 2.21
N GLN A 145 7.05 4.46 1.04
CA GLN A 145 8.10 5.00 0.17
C GLN A 145 7.70 6.37 -0.42
N ASP A 146 6.42 6.60 -0.72
CA ASP A 146 5.92 7.92 -1.13
C ASP A 146 6.15 8.96 -0.03
N MET A 147 5.82 8.61 1.23
CA MET A 147 6.08 9.47 2.39
C MET A 147 7.57 9.74 2.57
N ARG A 148 8.41 8.69 2.56
CA ARG A 148 9.87 8.80 2.74
C ARG A 148 10.53 9.69 1.69
N ARG A 149 10.14 9.55 0.42
CA ARG A 149 10.64 10.41 -0.67
C ARG A 149 10.25 11.86 -0.45
N ALA A 150 8.99 12.12 -0.11
CA ALA A 150 8.50 13.49 0.11
C ALA A 150 9.24 14.23 1.23
N VAL A 151 9.62 13.51 2.30
CA VAL A 151 10.32 14.11 3.46
C VAL A 151 11.85 13.98 3.40
N GLY A 152 12.39 13.28 2.40
CA GLY A 152 13.84 13.07 2.25
C GLY A 152 14.44 12.15 3.33
N ILE A 153 13.68 11.23 3.92
CA ILE A 153 14.13 10.27 4.94
C ILE A 153 14.11 8.85 4.34
N PRO A 154 15.16 8.42 3.63
CA PRO A 154 15.20 7.09 3.03
C PRO A 154 15.22 5.99 4.10
N GLY A 155 14.66 4.83 3.77
CA GLY A 155 14.66 3.66 4.66
C GLY A 155 13.73 2.56 4.17
N HIS A 156 13.80 1.39 4.81
CA HIS A 156 12.97 0.21 4.54
C HIS A 156 12.99 -0.22 3.06
N LEU A 157 14.16 -0.01 2.37
CA LEU A 157 14.35 -0.37 0.95
C LEU A 157 14.80 -1.82 0.75
N SER A 158 14.94 -2.61 1.80
CA SER A 158 15.35 -4.01 1.80
C SER A 158 14.59 -4.82 2.84
N GLY A 159 14.77 -6.12 2.84
CA GLY A 159 14.12 -7.02 3.78
C GLY A 159 12.76 -7.53 3.29
N ALA A 160 12.10 -8.34 4.13
CA ALA A 160 10.99 -9.18 3.73
C ALA A 160 9.79 -8.44 3.12
N ALA A 161 9.44 -7.24 3.62
CA ALA A 161 8.33 -6.45 3.09
C ALA A 161 8.67 -5.82 1.72
N ALA A 162 9.89 -5.30 1.56
CA ALA A 162 10.38 -4.77 0.28
C ALA A 162 10.47 -5.87 -0.79
N GLU A 163 11.04 -7.03 -0.45
CA GLU A 163 11.12 -8.19 -1.33
C GLU A 163 9.73 -8.66 -1.78
N HIS A 164 8.80 -8.82 -0.83
CA HIS A 164 7.42 -9.18 -1.11
C HIS A 164 6.77 -8.21 -2.11
N THR A 165 6.97 -6.91 -1.91
CA THR A 165 6.40 -5.87 -2.77
C THR A 165 6.99 -5.91 -4.17
N ILE A 166 8.32 -5.98 -4.29
CA ILE A 166 9.00 -6.06 -5.59
C ILE A 166 8.60 -7.33 -6.34
N ASP A 167 8.61 -8.49 -5.69
CA ASP A 167 8.22 -9.76 -6.32
C ASP A 167 6.74 -9.75 -6.78
N ARG A 168 5.87 -9.03 -6.06
CA ARG A 168 4.48 -8.85 -6.48
C ARG A 168 4.37 -7.90 -7.68
N LEU A 169 5.10 -6.79 -7.71
CA LEU A 169 5.13 -5.85 -8.82
C LEU A 169 5.68 -6.48 -10.10
N ILE A 170 6.71 -7.34 -10.01
CA ILE A 170 7.28 -8.07 -11.14
C ILE A 170 6.21 -8.90 -11.89
N ARG A 171 5.20 -9.41 -11.21
CA ARG A 171 4.09 -10.15 -11.86
C ARG A 171 3.32 -9.33 -12.89
N THR A 172 3.42 -8.00 -12.84
CA THR A 172 2.78 -7.10 -13.81
C THR A 172 3.64 -6.89 -15.06
N VAL A 173 4.93 -7.23 -15.03
CA VAL A 173 5.89 -7.00 -16.12
C VAL A 173 5.41 -7.59 -17.45
N PRO A 174 4.91 -8.84 -17.53
CA PRO A 174 4.43 -9.39 -18.81
C PRO A 174 3.29 -8.56 -19.44
N ILE A 175 2.36 -8.06 -18.62
CA ILE A 175 1.25 -7.22 -19.09
C ILE A 175 1.78 -5.85 -19.55
N VAL A 176 2.72 -5.27 -18.82
CA VAL A 176 3.31 -3.97 -19.16
C VAL A 176 4.11 -4.09 -20.44
N VAL A 177 4.99 -5.08 -20.55
CA VAL A 177 5.88 -5.28 -21.72
C VAL A 177 5.09 -5.70 -22.95
N GLY A 178 4.19 -6.68 -22.83
CA GLY A 178 3.43 -7.20 -23.95
C GLY A 178 2.31 -6.26 -24.41
N LYS A 179 1.45 -5.82 -23.47
CA LYS A 179 0.22 -5.08 -23.83
C LYS A 179 0.36 -3.55 -23.79
N ARG A 180 1.12 -3.00 -22.83
CA ARG A 180 1.21 -1.54 -22.67
C ARG A 180 2.32 -0.93 -23.54
N ALA A 181 3.51 -1.56 -23.54
CA ALA A 181 4.62 -1.14 -24.37
C ALA A 181 4.53 -1.66 -25.82
N ALA A 182 3.60 -2.60 -26.08
CA ALA A 182 3.40 -3.23 -27.39
C ALA A 182 4.73 -3.76 -27.99
N THR A 183 5.52 -4.42 -27.16
CA THR A 183 6.81 -5.01 -27.58
C THR A 183 6.55 -6.05 -28.69
N PRO A 184 7.25 -5.97 -29.84
CA PRO A 184 7.04 -6.90 -30.94
C PRO A 184 7.33 -8.35 -30.56
N ASP A 185 6.65 -9.27 -31.25
CA ASP A 185 6.88 -10.70 -31.11
C ASP A 185 8.34 -11.10 -31.39
N GLY A 186 8.88 -12.06 -30.64
CA GLY A 186 10.28 -12.48 -30.70
C GLY A 186 11.26 -11.51 -30.01
N GLN A 187 10.85 -10.36 -29.53
CA GLN A 187 11.72 -9.42 -28.81
C GLN A 187 11.67 -9.63 -27.30
N SER A 188 12.76 -9.25 -26.64
CA SER A 188 12.89 -9.31 -25.19
C SER A 188 13.16 -7.92 -24.61
N VAL A 189 12.58 -7.66 -23.44
CA VAL A 189 12.90 -6.52 -22.58
C VAL A 189 13.62 -7.02 -21.35
N VAL A 190 14.75 -6.41 -21.03
CA VAL A 190 15.52 -6.69 -19.82
C VAL A 190 15.30 -5.54 -18.83
N ILE A 191 14.95 -5.89 -17.60
CA ILE A 191 14.76 -4.93 -16.50
C ILE A 191 15.70 -5.34 -15.36
N ASP A 192 16.66 -4.46 -15.06
CA ASP A 192 17.55 -4.60 -13.92
C ASP A 192 17.08 -3.68 -12.78
N ILE A 193 16.53 -4.27 -11.72
CA ILE A 193 16.23 -3.58 -10.47
C ILE A 193 17.50 -3.60 -9.63
N THR A 194 17.97 -2.43 -9.19
CA THR A 194 19.16 -2.28 -8.35
C THR A 194 18.80 -1.75 -6.97
N GLY A 195 19.74 -1.80 -6.03
CA GLY A 195 19.54 -1.30 -4.67
C GLY A 195 19.18 -2.41 -3.67
N GLY A 196 18.25 -2.14 -2.76
CA GLY A 196 17.96 -3.00 -1.60
C GLY A 196 17.33 -4.35 -1.93
N VAL A 197 16.63 -4.46 -3.08
CA VAL A 197 16.02 -5.71 -3.56
C VAL A 197 16.38 -5.88 -5.04
N PRO A 198 17.59 -6.36 -5.35
CA PRO A 198 18.02 -6.51 -6.74
C PRO A 198 17.29 -7.66 -7.42
N ARG A 199 16.83 -7.43 -8.67
CA ARG A 199 16.22 -8.45 -9.54
C ARG A 199 16.68 -8.23 -10.98
N HIS A 200 16.96 -9.31 -11.69
CA HIS A 200 17.21 -9.34 -13.12
C HIS A 200 16.02 -10.05 -13.80
N ILE A 201 15.30 -9.35 -14.65
CA ILE A 201 14.07 -9.84 -15.27
C ILE A 201 14.24 -9.78 -16.77
N VAL A 202 14.02 -10.89 -17.45
CA VAL A 202 13.94 -10.97 -18.91
C VAL A 202 12.51 -11.34 -19.27
N CYS A 203 11.83 -10.47 -20.02
CA CYS A 203 10.49 -10.73 -20.53
C CYS A 203 10.55 -10.83 -22.05
N THR A 204 10.30 -12.00 -22.59
CA THR A 204 10.28 -12.27 -24.04
C THR A 204 8.82 -12.40 -24.49
N ILE A 205 8.47 -11.77 -25.59
CA ILE A 205 7.14 -11.92 -26.21
C ILE A 205 7.18 -13.11 -27.16
N VAL A 206 6.25 -14.02 -26.95
CA VAL A 206 6.08 -15.22 -27.78
C VAL A 206 4.59 -15.36 -28.09
N ASP A 207 4.26 -15.45 -29.39
CA ASP A 207 2.90 -15.58 -29.91
C ASP A 207 1.93 -14.43 -29.49
N GLY A 208 2.45 -13.22 -29.27
CA GLY A 208 1.71 -11.99 -29.02
C GLY A 208 1.40 -11.73 -27.56
#